data_02a648a0f61f7cf8abb9921bf079f7f3
#
_entry.id   02a648a0f61f7cf8abb9921bf079f7f3
#
_cell.length_a   1.000
_cell.length_b   1.000
_cell.length_c   1.000
_cell.angle_alpha   90.00
_cell.angle_beta   90.00
_cell.angle_gamma   90.00
#
_symmetry.space_group_name_H-M   'P 1'
#
loop_
_entity.id
_entity.type
_entity.pdbx_description
1 polymer ?
#
loop_
_entity_poly.entity_id
_entity_poly.type
_entity_poly.pdbx_seq_one_letter_code
_entity_poly.pdbx_strand_id
1 'polypeptide(L)'
;TTLLRIIQNMDNAEVIIPVLGMQGMGKSTLINGLLKENILPNDADETTCVPVEVKFGTNECAVVHFFDQEKTIAVHTREELNEYVDNNFNPANEKHVARIELFRNNEMLKNGMVIVDLPGVGSLTKENENTTKRYVENLCSAIFVIPTVPTIRNKESLFIKSLWSQFSKAIFVQNDWGETQEEIRESMEFNNKVLRNIAEELHNPYDNDIILVNAYNAISGALRKDQNMVIKSNIKALYDKIIQLSTNWGTERENVLKSRIKLCIEFAKGNILKKLSDLGKSKEEILAENEKKIADFNQGTIEITDKINRLKTYLREQEDEVYFTARDKSKECAKKIRAAIYKVIDGGVYDGPYLSSAFADIQEEETKDFMNDIIDMFMSIKFEVESKFDEIQSIEIENEITIHSTEFSSKSSTKWEKGF
;
A
#
# COMPACT_ATOMS: atom_id res chain seq x y z
N THR A 1 19.30 4.35 -18.96
CA THR A 1 19.22 4.62 -17.51
C THR A 1 18.66 3.42 -16.74
N THR A 2 17.53 2.84 -17.14
CA THR A 2 16.91 1.66 -16.46
C THR A 2 17.84 0.43 -16.50
N LEU A 3 18.45 0.16 -17.64
CA LEU A 3 19.35 -0.99 -17.83
C LEU A 3 20.62 -0.86 -16.98
N LEU A 4 21.17 0.36 -16.85
CA LEU A 4 22.31 0.62 -15.98
C LEU A 4 21.99 0.40 -14.50
N ARG A 5 20.79 0.79 -14.04
CA ARG A 5 20.33 0.51 -12.68
C ARG A 5 20.15 -0.99 -12.43
N ILE A 6 19.61 -1.71 -13.41
CA ILE A 6 19.47 -3.18 -13.32
C ILE A 6 20.86 -3.83 -13.20
N ILE A 7 21.83 -3.40 -14.03
CA ILE A 7 23.22 -3.92 -13.98
C ILE A 7 23.88 -3.58 -12.66
N GLN A 8 23.78 -2.35 -12.17
CA GLN A 8 24.31 -1.96 -10.85
C GLN A 8 23.73 -2.79 -9.71
N ASN A 9 22.44 -3.13 -9.78
CA ASN A 9 21.80 -4.00 -8.80
C ASN A 9 22.21 -5.47 -8.95
N MET A 10 22.78 -5.90 -10.09
CA MET A 10 23.29 -7.27 -10.26
C MET A 10 24.52 -7.56 -9.41
N ASP A 11 25.35 -6.56 -9.16
CA ASP A 11 26.57 -6.70 -8.36
C ASP A 11 26.31 -6.61 -6.85
N ASN A 12 25.13 -6.16 -6.44
CA ASN A 12 24.77 -6.05 -5.03
C ASN A 12 24.37 -7.42 -4.47
N ALA A 13 25.18 -7.93 -3.54
CA ALA A 13 24.93 -9.21 -2.86
C ALA A 13 23.82 -9.12 -1.77
N GLU A 14 23.28 -7.93 -1.51
CA GLU A 14 22.28 -7.71 -0.48
C GLU A 14 20.91 -8.27 -0.87
N VAL A 15 20.26 -8.92 0.09
CA VAL A 15 18.87 -9.41 0.01
C VAL A 15 17.98 -8.36 0.65
N ILE A 16 17.41 -7.45 -0.16
CA ILE A 16 16.62 -6.34 0.33
C ILE A 16 15.15 -6.75 0.40
N ILE A 17 14.57 -6.69 1.59
CA ILE A 17 13.18 -7.06 1.89
C ILE A 17 12.48 -5.85 2.52
N PRO A 18 11.66 -5.09 1.77
CA PRO A 18 10.86 -4.00 2.30
C PRO A 18 9.67 -4.53 3.08
N VAL A 19 9.33 -3.85 4.16
CA VAL A 19 8.10 -4.04 4.92
C VAL A 19 7.09 -3.00 4.47
N LEU A 20 6.02 -3.46 3.84
CA LEU A 20 4.98 -2.66 3.21
C LEU A 20 3.67 -2.75 4.00
N GLY A 21 2.88 -1.71 3.98
CA GLY A 21 1.57 -1.68 4.62
C GLY A 21 1.09 -0.25 4.78
N MET A 22 -0.20 -0.11 5.06
CA MET A 22 -0.79 1.19 5.33
C MET A 22 -0.20 1.79 6.60
N GLN A 23 -0.44 3.09 6.80
CA GLN A 23 -0.08 3.77 8.04
C GLN A 23 -0.74 3.09 9.26
N GLY A 24 -0.02 3.02 10.37
CA GLY A 24 -0.54 2.44 11.62
C GLY A 24 -0.64 0.91 11.67
N MET A 25 -0.19 0.17 10.64
CA MET A 25 -0.25 -1.31 10.60
C MET A 25 0.84 -1.99 11.43
N GLY A 26 1.72 -1.24 12.09
CA GLY A 26 2.77 -1.80 12.95
C GLY A 26 4.00 -2.31 12.20
N LYS A 27 4.35 -1.73 11.06
CA LYS A 27 5.56 -2.10 10.28
C LYS A 27 6.84 -1.99 11.10
N SER A 28 7.11 -0.81 11.67
CA SER A 28 8.30 -0.56 12.50
C SER A 28 8.29 -1.44 13.76
N THR A 29 7.10 -1.66 14.34
CA THR A 29 6.93 -2.59 15.48
C THR A 29 7.28 -4.03 15.09
N LEU A 30 6.86 -4.48 13.90
CA LEU A 30 7.19 -5.80 13.38
C LEU A 30 8.70 -5.97 13.17
N ILE A 31 9.36 -4.96 12.59
CA ILE A 31 10.81 -4.95 12.39
C ILE A 31 11.52 -4.98 13.75
N ASN A 32 11.11 -4.15 14.69
CA ASN A 32 11.64 -4.17 16.06
C ASN A 32 11.47 -5.55 16.71
N GLY A 33 10.32 -6.22 16.49
CA GLY A 33 10.07 -7.59 16.95
C GLY A 33 11.01 -8.62 16.33
N LEU A 34 11.30 -8.53 15.04
CA LEU A 34 12.25 -9.38 14.33
C LEU A 34 13.68 -9.19 14.83
N LEU A 35 14.06 -7.93 15.05
CA LEU A 35 15.38 -7.57 15.58
C LEU A 35 15.52 -7.88 17.07
N LYS A 36 14.41 -8.04 17.80
CA LYS A 36 14.34 -8.15 19.27
C LYS A 36 14.89 -6.90 19.98
N GLU A 37 14.80 -5.76 19.33
CA GLU A 37 15.28 -4.46 19.78
C GLU A 37 14.22 -3.40 19.51
N ASN A 38 14.09 -2.42 20.41
CA ASN A 38 13.19 -1.28 20.19
C ASN A 38 13.99 -0.08 19.67
N ILE A 39 14.33 -0.11 18.39
CA ILE A 39 15.23 0.86 17.76
C ILE A 39 14.51 1.80 16.79
N LEU A 40 13.57 1.28 15.98
CA LEU A 40 12.77 2.10 15.09
C LEU A 40 11.64 2.80 15.87
N PRO A 41 11.29 4.05 15.52
CA PRO A 41 10.14 4.72 16.12
C PRO A 41 8.86 3.93 15.81
N ASN A 42 8.00 3.78 16.81
CA ASN A 42 6.80 2.95 16.75
C ASN A 42 5.60 3.58 17.46
N ASP A 43 5.55 4.91 17.50
CA ASP A 43 4.43 5.64 18.08
C ASP A 43 3.15 5.50 17.21
N ALA A 44 1.99 5.83 17.78
CA ALA A 44 0.69 5.63 17.11
C ALA A 44 0.48 6.56 15.89
N ASP A 45 1.21 7.67 15.82
CA ASP A 45 1.16 8.61 14.72
C ASP A 45 2.12 8.22 13.59
N GLU A 46 2.06 8.92 12.45
CA GLU A 46 2.93 8.71 11.30
C GLU A 46 4.39 9.00 11.68
N THR A 47 5.14 7.93 11.96
CA THR A 47 6.48 8.06 12.52
C THR A 47 7.58 8.02 11.47
N THR A 48 7.40 7.24 10.40
CA THR A 48 8.46 7.03 9.40
C THR A 48 8.20 7.87 8.15
N CYS A 49 9.06 8.87 7.89
CA CYS A 49 8.98 9.70 6.69
C CYS A 49 10.05 9.39 5.63
N VAL A 50 11.05 8.58 5.96
CA VAL A 50 12.17 8.21 5.07
C VAL A 50 12.44 6.71 5.12
N PRO A 51 12.99 6.09 4.07
CA PRO A 51 13.40 4.68 4.09
C PRO A 51 14.51 4.44 5.11
N VAL A 52 14.36 3.41 5.97
CA VAL A 52 15.38 2.96 6.91
C VAL A 52 15.80 1.54 6.56
N GLU A 53 17.03 1.38 6.08
CA GLU A 53 17.64 0.11 5.71
C GLU A 53 18.38 -0.48 6.92
N VAL A 54 17.88 -1.56 7.50
CA VAL A 54 18.50 -2.23 8.63
C VAL A 54 19.44 -3.30 8.10
N LYS A 55 20.74 -3.13 8.37
CA LYS A 55 21.86 -3.93 7.85
C LYS A 55 22.69 -4.53 8.98
N PHE A 56 23.46 -5.58 8.64
CA PHE A 56 24.43 -6.13 9.57
C PHE A 56 25.62 -5.18 9.75
N GLY A 57 26.01 -4.95 10.99
CA GLY A 57 27.22 -4.24 11.36
C GLY A 57 27.67 -4.61 12.74
N THR A 58 29.01 -4.77 12.93
CA THR A 58 29.58 -5.01 14.24
C THR A 58 29.62 -3.75 15.09
N ASN A 59 29.69 -2.59 14.44
CA ASN A 59 29.59 -1.29 15.10
C ASN A 59 28.17 -0.79 14.87
N GLU A 60 27.40 -0.67 15.96
CA GLU A 60 26.02 -0.24 15.92
C GLU A 60 25.95 1.28 15.76
N CYS A 61 25.51 1.73 14.60
CA CYS A 61 25.30 3.12 14.26
C CYS A 61 24.25 3.27 13.17
N ALA A 62 23.85 4.48 12.86
CA ALA A 62 23.11 4.79 11.67
C ALA A 62 23.86 5.83 10.83
N VAL A 63 23.71 5.73 9.51
CA VAL A 63 24.30 6.65 8.54
C VAL A 63 23.16 7.29 7.76
N VAL A 64 23.04 8.62 7.86
CA VAL A 64 22.02 9.41 7.20
C VAL A 64 22.54 9.93 5.87
N HIS A 65 21.86 9.61 4.77
CA HIS A 65 22.18 10.07 3.43
C HIS A 65 21.17 11.13 2.96
N PHE A 66 21.64 12.20 2.35
CA PHE A 66 20.80 13.32 1.88
C PHE A 66 20.71 13.34 0.35
N PHE A 67 19.61 13.88 -0.20
CA PHE A 67 19.42 14.01 -1.65
C PHE A 67 20.35 15.05 -2.28
N ASP A 68 20.50 16.18 -1.62
CA ASP A 68 21.12 17.38 -2.20
C ASP A 68 22.58 17.53 -1.81
N GLN A 69 23.12 16.62 -1.00
CA GLN A 69 24.46 16.69 -0.47
C GLN A 69 25.08 15.31 -0.44
N GLU A 70 26.34 15.21 -0.86
CA GLU A 70 27.17 14.01 -0.63
C GLU A 70 27.58 13.91 0.85
N LYS A 71 26.74 14.39 1.76
CA LYS A 71 26.99 14.41 3.19
C LYS A 71 26.34 13.22 3.84
N THR A 72 27.12 12.49 4.64
CA THR A 72 26.63 11.45 5.54
C THR A 72 26.88 11.87 6.98
N ILE A 73 25.91 11.58 7.84
CA ILE A 73 26.00 11.84 9.28
C ILE A 73 25.86 10.50 9.99
N ALA A 74 26.84 10.16 10.86
CA ALA A 74 26.71 9.03 11.76
C ALA A 74 25.92 9.44 13.00
N VAL A 75 24.92 8.64 13.37
CA VAL A 75 24.11 8.81 14.58
C VAL A 75 24.22 7.55 15.44
N HIS A 76 24.22 7.70 16.75
CA HIS A 76 24.52 6.61 17.67
C HIS A 76 23.40 6.33 18.67
N THR A 77 22.44 7.25 18.80
CA THR A 77 21.30 7.11 19.72
C THR A 77 19.98 7.05 18.95
N ARG A 78 18.97 6.48 19.59
CA ARG A 78 17.61 6.45 19.04
C ARG A 78 17.05 7.86 18.89
N GLU A 79 17.30 8.72 19.84
CA GLU A 79 16.86 10.12 19.88
C GLU A 79 17.46 10.89 18.69
N GLU A 80 18.76 10.70 18.42
CA GLU A 80 19.42 11.28 17.24
C GLU A 80 18.83 10.73 15.93
N LEU A 81 18.48 9.43 15.89
CA LEU A 81 17.85 8.82 14.73
C LEU A 81 16.46 9.40 14.48
N ASN A 82 15.67 9.59 15.53
CA ASN A 82 14.31 10.15 15.45
C ASN A 82 14.28 11.53 14.80
N GLU A 83 15.32 12.33 14.96
CA GLU A 83 15.42 13.65 14.31
C GLU A 83 15.33 13.57 12.77
N TYR A 84 15.65 12.45 12.18
CA TYR A 84 15.66 12.26 10.72
C TYR A 84 14.54 11.36 10.22
N VAL A 85 14.09 10.40 11.02
CA VAL A 85 13.10 9.39 10.64
C VAL A 85 11.69 9.81 10.97
N ASP A 86 11.51 10.42 12.16
CA ASP A 86 10.18 10.71 12.70
C ASP A 86 9.59 11.97 12.08
N ASN A 87 8.37 11.85 11.57
CA ASN A 87 7.65 12.95 10.93
C ASN A 87 7.39 14.15 11.86
N ASN A 88 7.40 13.94 13.20
CA ASN A 88 7.28 15.03 14.18
C ASN A 88 8.54 15.90 14.22
N PHE A 89 9.71 15.37 13.90
CA PHE A 89 11.01 16.06 13.91
C PHE A 89 11.54 16.37 12.50
N ASN A 90 11.00 15.71 11.49
CA ASN A 90 11.33 15.88 10.07
C ASN A 90 10.04 15.87 9.22
N PRO A 91 9.13 16.83 9.43
CA PRO A 91 7.82 16.85 8.79
C PRO A 91 7.96 16.88 7.27
N ALA A 92 7.24 16.00 6.58
CA ALA A 92 7.28 15.85 5.11
C ALA A 92 8.71 15.74 4.54
N ASN A 93 9.66 15.24 5.32
CA ASN A 93 11.08 15.13 4.97
C ASN A 93 11.73 16.46 4.58
N GLU A 94 11.44 17.54 5.29
CA GLU A 94 12.02 18.88 5.06
C GLU A 94 13.56 18.89 5.15
N LYS A 95 14.15 17.91 5.87
CA LYS A 95 15.61 17.76 5.95
C LYS A 95 16.23 17.13 4.70
N HIS A 96 15.44 16.78 3.68
CA HIS A 96 15.89 16.19 2.42
C HIS A 96 16.71 14.90 2.58
N VAL A 97 16.31 14.05 3.52
CA VAL A 97 16.95 12.75 3.75
C VAL A 97 16.54 11.78 2.64
N ALA A 98 17.52 11.17 1.99
CA ALA A 98 17.28 10.20 0.92
C ALA A 98 16.97 8.81 1.47
N ARG A 99 17.76 8.36 2.45
CA ARG A 99 17.61 7.10 3.17
C ARG A 99 18.52 7.10 4.41
N ILE A 100 18.28 6.14 5.29
CA ILE A 100 19.12 5.88 6.47
C ILE A 100 19.56 4.43 6.45
N GLU A 101 20.84 4.18 6.65
CA GLU A 101 21.40 2.86 6.87
C GLU A 101 21.60 2.65 8.37
N LEU A 102 20.87 1.73 8.96
CA LEU A 102 20.94 1.39 10.38
C LEU A 102 21.71 0.07 10.54
N PHE A 103 22.89 0.13 11.14
CA PHE A 103 23.74 -1.04 11.35
C PHE A 103 23.49 -1.67 12.72
N ARG A 104 23.21 -2.98 12.72
CA ARG A 104 22.93 -3.78 13.93
C ARG A 104 23.65 -5.11 13.90
N ASN A 105 24.18 -5.53 15.06
CA ASN A 105 24.81 -6.85 15.23
C ASN A 105 23.74 -7.93 15.49
N ASN A 106 22.96 -8.22 14.47
CA ASN A 106 21.87 -9.20 14.53
C ASN A 106 22.12 -10.37 13.57
N GLU A 107 21.95 -11.60 14.06
CA GLU A 107 22.21 -12.84 13.29
C GLU A 107 21.38 -12.92 12.00
N MET A 108 20.15 -12.41 12.01
CA MET A 108 19.26 -12.42 10.84
C MET A 108 19.81 -11.58 9.68
N LEU A 109 20.52 -10.49 10.02
CA LEU A 109 21.06 -9.55 9.03
C LEU A 109 22.39 -10.01 8.43
N LYS A 110 23.01 -11.07 9.01
CA LYS A 110 24.21 -11.66 8.43
C LYS A 110 23.93 -12.17 7.02
N ASN A 111 24.95 -12.32 6.24
CA ASN A 111 24.89 -12.77 4.84
C ASN A 111 24.18 -11.80 3.89
N GLY A 112 24.20 -10.51 4.21
CA GLY A 112 23.72 -9.45 3.31
C GLY A 112 22.20 -9.25 3.33
N MET A 113 21.48 -9.75 4.33
CA MET A 113 20.07 -9.43 4.49
C MET A 113 19.88 -7.99 4.94
N VAL A 114 18.98 -7.28 4.27
CA VAL A 114 18.57 -5.91 4.56
C VAL A 114 17.06 -5.87 4.72
N ILE A 115 16.59 -5.51 5.90
CA ILE A 115 15.17 -5.25 6.13
C ILE A 115 14.95 -3.76 6.06
N VAL A 116 13.90 -3.34 5.34
CA VAL A 116 13.65 -1.93 5.09
C VAL A 116 12.32 -1.51 5.66
N ASP A 117 12.36 -0.54 6.59
CA ASP A 117 11.17 0.19 7.01
C ASP A 117 10.86 1.30 6.02
N LEU A 118 9.68 1.27 5.45
CA LEU A 118 9.22 2.26 4.47
C LEU A 118 8.08 3.10 5.04
N PRO A 119 7.99 4.38 4.63
CA PRO A 119 6.84 5.21 4.95
C PRO A 119 5.53 4.52 4.64
N GLY A 120 4.56 4.60 5.54
CA GLY A 120 3.23 4.00 5.34
C GLY A 120 2.53 4.64 4.16
N VAL A 121 1.96 3.82 3.28
CA VAL A 121 1.10 4.31 2.20
C VAL A 121 -0.28 4.63 2.74
N GLY A 122 -0.89 5.71 2.22
CA GLY A 122 -2.13 6.25 2.76
C GLY A 122 -1.91 7.31 3.84
N SER A 123 -0.65 7.72 4.05
CA SER A 123 -0.31 8.95 4.76
C SER A 123 -0.87 10.17 4.04
N LEU A 124 -0.97 11.28 4.75
CA LEU A 124 -1.51 12.54 4.25
C LEU A 124 -0.70 13.15 3.08
N THR A 125 0.49 12.61 2.78
CA THR A 125 1.39 13.15 1.76
C THR A 125 1.59 12.17 0.58
N LYS A 126 1.32 12.65 -0.64
CA LYS A 126 1.63 11.92 -1.89
C LYS A 126 3.13 11.61 -2.04
N GLU A 127 3.97 12.34 -1.33
CA GLU A 127 5.43 12.21 -1.35
C GLU A 127 5.90 10.89 -0.73
N ASN A 128 5.31 10.47 0.39
CA ASN A 128 5.60 9.18 1.02
C ASN A 128 5.21 8.00 0.14
N GLU A 129 4.07 8.10 -0.56
CA GLU A 129 3.65 7.08 -1.52
C GLU A 129 4.62 6.97 -2.70
N ASN A 130 5.05 8.10 -3.27
CA ASN A 130 6.01 8.13 -4.35
C ASN A 130 7.39 7.62 -3.91
N THR A 131 7.82 7.93 -2.69
CA THR A 131 9.08 7.43 -2.11
C THR A 131 9.04 5.91 -2.02
N THR A 132 7.97 5.34 -1.46
CA THR A 132 7.79 3.89 -1.36
C THR A 132 7.78 3.23 -2.75
N LYS A 133 7.00 3.75 -3.70
CA LYS A 133 6.93 3.20 -5.07
C LYS A 133 8.29 3.21 -5.77
N ARG A 134 9.04 4.31 -5.69
CA ARG A 134 10.38 4.40 -6.30
C ARG A 134 11.38 3.46 -5.65
N TYR A 135 11.28 3.28 -4.34
CA TYR A 135 12.18 2.40 -3.61
C TYR A 135 12.00 0.94 -4.03
N VAL A 136 10.75 0.49 -4.18
CA VAL A 136 10.44 -0.92 -4.47
C VAL A 136 10.61 -1.33 -5.93
N GLU A 137 10.76 -0.40 -6.87
CA GLU A 137 10.80 -0.65 -8.32
C GLU A 137 11.79 -1.75 -8.76
N ASN A 138 12.83 -2.03 -7.99
CA ASN A 138 13.89 -2.99 -8.35
C ASN A 138 14.02 -4.15 -7.36
N LEU A 139 13.07 -4.33 -6.47
CA LEU A 139 13.09 -5.39 -5.47
C LEU A 139 12.32 -6.61 -5.95
N CYS A 140 12.66 -7.78 -5.41
CA CYS A 140 12.09 -9.06 -5.85
C CYS A 140 11.12 -9.65 -4.82
N SER A 141 11.24 -9.27 -3.56
CA SER A 141 10.43 -9.79 -2.46
C SER A 141 10.00 -8.68 -1.53
N ALA A 142 8.86 -8.86 -0.87
CA ALA A 142 8.36 -7.93 0.12
C ALA A 142 7.58 -8.64 1.23
N ILE A 143 7.50 -7.99 2.39
CA ILE A 143 6.59 -8.35 3.47
C ILE A 143 5.45 -7.34 3.44
N PHE A 144 4.21 -7.83 3.31
CA PHE A 144 3.01 -7.01 3.41
C PHE A 144 2.37 -7.19 4.78
N VAL A 145 2.34 -6.12 5.57
CA VAL A 145 1.59 -6.09 6.83
C VAL A 145 0.16 -5.68 6.52
N ILE A 146 -0.76 -6.58 6.81
CA ILE A 146 -2.19 -6.43 6.52
C ILE A 146 -2.99 -6.28 7.82
N PRO A 147 -4.18 -5.65 7.77
CA PRO A 147 -4.99 -5.44 8.96
C PRO A 147 -5.62 -6.74 9.46
N THR A 148 -5.89 -6.80 10.78
CA THR A 148 -6.62 -7.87 11.44
C THR A 148 -8.08 -7.49 11.60
N VAL A 149 -8.38 -6.51 12.44
CA VAL A 149 -9.71 -5.94 12.63
C VAL A 149 -9.58 -4.42 12.51
N PRO A 150 -10.26 -3.81 11.55
CA PRO A 150 -11.07 -4.42 10.49
C PRO A 150 -10.21 -5.14 9.44
N THR A 151 -10.81 -6.06 8.68
CA THR A 151 -10.15 -6.80 7.59
C THR A 151 -9.72 -5.90 6.43
N ILE A 152 -9.03 -6.46 5.42
CA ILE A 152 -8.62 -5.74 4.20
C ILE A 152 -9.84 -5.07 3.56
N ARG A 153 -9.79 -3.75 3.41
CA ARG A 153 -10.79 -2.92 2.73
C ARG A 153 -10.32 -2.55 1.33
N ASN A 154 -11.16 -1.85 0.58
CA ASN A 154 -10.84 -1.43 -0.79
C ASN A 154 -9.51 -0.67 -0.89
N LYS A 155 -9.22 0.21 0.05
CA LYS A 155 -7.99 1.02 0.06
C LYS A 155 -6.74 0.16 0.21
N GLU A 156 -6.75 -0.78 1.15
CA GLU A 156 -5.67 -1.75 1.35
C GLU A 156 -5.55 -2.71 0.16
N SER A 157 -6.68 -3.15 -0.40
CA SER A 157 -6.71 -4.01 -1.59
C SER A 157 -6.06 -3.32 -2.80
N LEU A 158 -6.39 -2.06 -3.08
CA LEU A 158 -5.79 -1.27 -4.16
C LEU A 158 -4.28 -1.08 -3.94
N PHE A 159 -3.88 -0.81 -2.70
CA PHE A 159 -2.48 -0.70 -2.34
C PHE A 159 -1.72 -2.01 -2.61
N ILE A 160 -2.24 -3.14 -2.14
CA ILE A 160 -1.64 -4.46 -2.36
C ILE A 160 -1.54 -4.73 -3.87
N LYS A 161 -2.62 -4.53 -4.64
CA LYS A 161 -2.63 -4.71 -6.10
C LYS A 161 -1.55 -3.88 -6.79
N SER A 162 -1.42 -2.61 -6.41
CA SER A 162 -0.48 -1.68 -7.05
C SER A 162 0.98 -2.06 -6.87
N LEU A 163 1.34 -2.76 -5.81
CA LEU A 163 2.71 -3.13 -5.49
C LEU A 163 3.01 -4.61 -5.68
N TRP A 164 2.08 -5.52 -5.37
CA TRP A 164 2.34 -6.95 -5.42
C TRP A 164 2.74 -7.45 -6.80
N SER A 165 2.24 -6.84 -7.87
CA SER A 165 2.64 -7.16 -9.25
C SER A 165 4.14 -6.99 -9.52
N GLN A 166 4.85 -6.23 -8.69
CA GLN A 166 6.30 -5.96 -8.84
C GLN A 166 7.17 -7.04 -8.18
N PHE A 167 6.60 -7.88 -7.30
CA PHE A 167 7.35 -8.85 -6.52
C PHE A 167 7.08 -10.28 -7.00
N SER A 168 8.14 -11.06 -7.15
CA SER A 168 8.03 -12.50 -7.42
C SER A 168 7.62 -13.29 -6.19
N LYS A 169 7.92 -12.76 -5.00
CA LYS A 169 7.58 -13.36 -3.70
C LYS A 169 7.05 -12.31 -2.75
N ALA A 170 5.90 -12.59 -2.16
CA ALA A 170 5.28 -11.78 -1.12
C ALA A 170 5.01 -12.63 0.12
N ILE A 171 5.34 -12.09 1.30
CA ILE A 171 4.95 -12.65 2.59
C ILE A 171 3.86 -11.76 3.14
N PHE A 172 2.71 -12.32 3.50
CA PHE A 172 1.62 -11.59 4.14
C PHE A 172 1.64 -11.84 5.63
N VAL A 173 1.68 -10.77 6.40
CA VAL A 173 1.71 -10.79 7.86
C VAL A 173 0.51 -10.07 8.42
N GLN A 174 -0.24 -10.74 9.27
CA GLN A 174 -1.34 -10.16 10.04
C GLN A 174 -0.86 -9.93 11.46
N ASN A 175 -0.92 -8.67 11.93
CA ASN A 175 -0.46 -8.33 13.27
C ASN A 175 -1.64 -8.44 14.25
N ASP A 176 -1.46 -9.25 15.31
CA ASP A 176 -2.41 -9.42 16.41
C ASP A 176 -2.21 -8.27 17.42
N TRP A 177 -3.24 -7.50 17.65
CA TRP A 177 -3.27 -6.36 18.58
C TRP A 177 -4.01 -6.70 19.87
N GLY A 178 -4.41 -7.95 20.07
CA GLY A 178 -5.16 -8.43 21.23
C GLY A 178 -6.61 -8.78 20.92
N GLU A 179 -6.92 -9.04 19.65
CA GLU A 179 -8.21 -9.53 19.20
C GLU A 179 -8.51 -10.93 19.77
N THR A 180 -9.79 -11.28 19.78
CA THR A 180 -10.21 -12.62 20.19
C THR A 180 -9.80 -13.67 19.14
N GLN A 181 -9.68 -14.93 19.57
CA GLN A 181 -9.33 -16.03 18.66
C GLN A 181 -10.37 -16.20 17.53
N GLU A 182 -11.63 -15.84 17.77
CA GLU A 182 -12.68 -15.90 16.78
C GLU A 182 -12.53 -14.80 15.74
N GLU A 183 -12.33 -13.56 16.15
CA GLU A 183 -12.05 -12.42 15.28
C GLU A 183 -10.80 -12.65 14.41
N ILE A 184 -9.74 -13.21 15.00
CA ILE A 184 -8.52 -13.56 14.26
C ILE A 184 -8.84 -14.60 13.18
N ARG A 185 -9.56 -15.67 13.51
CA ARG A 185 -9.91 -16.74 12.57
C ARG A 185 -10.73 -16.18 11.40
N GLU A 186 -11.80 -15.44 11.71
CA GLU A 186 -12.68 -14.85 10.69
C GLU A 186 -11.94 -13.85 9.81
N SER A 187 -11.11 -13.01 10.40
CA SER A 187 -10.31 -12.04 9.65
C SER A 187 -9.28 -12.71 8.76
N MET A 188 -8.63 -13.77 9.20
CA MET A 188 -7.69 -14.54 8.36
C MET A 188 -8.40 -15.22 7.18
N GLU A 189 -9.58 -15.80 7.40
CA GLU A 189 -10.38 -16.39 6.34
C GLU A 189 -10.77 -15.37 5.29
N PHE A 190 -11.28 -14.22 5.72
CA PHE A 190 -11.66 -13.13 4.83
C PHE A 190 -10.46 -12.56 4.07
N ASN A 191 -9.38 -12.24 4.76
CA ASN A 191 -8.16 -11.70 4.17
C ASN A 191 -7.54 -12.67 3.15
N ASN A 192 -7.52 -13.99 3.45
CA ASN A 192 -7.08 -15.00 2.50
C ASN A 192 -7.94 -15.02 1.23
N LYS A 193 -9.26 -14.86 1.35
CA LYS A 193 -10.15 -14.76 0.19
C LYS A 193 -9.85 -13.55 -0.67
N VAL A 194 -9.64 -12.38 -0.04
CA VAL A 194 -9.29 -11.15 -0.75
C VAL A 194 -7.94 -11.29 -1.46
N LEU A 195 -6.92 -11.80 -0.76
CA LEU A 195 -5.59 -11.99 -1.35
C LEU A 195 -5.59 -13.00 -2.50
N ARG A 196 -6.40 -14.06 -2.42
CA ARG A 196 -6.56 -15.00 -3.52
C ARG A 196 -7.14 -14.34 -4.77
N ASN A 197 -8.19 -13.54 -4.61
CA ASN A 197 -8.78 -12.81 -5.73
C ASN A 197 -7.76 -11.86 -6.37
N ILE A 198 -6.98 -11.13 -5.55
CA ILE A 198 -5.92 -10.25 -6.05
C ILE A 198 -4.84 -11.05 -6.78
N ALA A 199 -4.43 -12.20 -6.24
CA ALA A 199 -3.42 -13.06 -6.84
C ALA A 199 -3.87 -13.59 -8.22
N GLU A 200 -5.13 -14.01 -8.33
CA GLU A 200 -5.72 -14.45 -9.60
C GLU A 200 -5.73 -13.33 -10.64
N GLU A 201 -6.15 -12.11 -10.27
CA GLU A 201 -6.13 -10.95 -11.15
C GLU A 201 -4.71 -10.56 -11.61
N LEU A 202 -3.72 -10.66 -10.73
CA LEU A 202 -2.32 -10.33 -11.02
C LEU A 202 -1.54 -11.48 -11.65
N HIS A 203 -2.11 -12.67 -11.72
CA HIS A 203 -1.45 -13.92 -12.13
C HIS A 203 -0.22 -14.22 -11.26
N ASN A 204 -0.26 -13.84 -9.99
CA ASN A 204 0.78 -14.09 -9.00
C ASN A 204 0.52 -15.39 -8.23
N PRO A 205 1.57 -16.16 -7.87
CA PRO A 205 1.39 -17.32 -6.99
C PRO A 205 1.01 -16.86 -5.57
N TYR A 206 0.02 -17.53 -4.98
CA TYR A 206 -0.40 -17.31 -3.60
C TYR A 206 -0.79 -18.64 -2.93
N ASP A 207 -0.10 -19.00 -1.87
CA ASP A 207 -0.24 -20.29 -1.18
C ASP A 207 -1.25 -20.25 0.00
N ASN A 208 -2.04 -19.18 0.14
CA ASN A 208 -2.95 -18.91 1.28
C ASN A 208 -2.21 -18.90 2.64
N ASP A 209 -1.01 -18.37 2.66
CA ASP A 209 -0.10 -18.39 3.80
C ASP A 209 0.00 -16.99 4.42
N ILE A 210 -0.98 -16.64 5.26
CA ILE A 210 -0.91 -15.44 6.11
C ILE A 210 -0.26 -15.85 7.43
N ILE A 211 0.82 -15.17 7.79
CA ILE A 211 1.50 -15.40 9.07
C ILE A 211 0.91 -14.46 10.13
N LEU A 212 0.25 -15.02 11.13
CA LEU A 212 -0.20 -14.27 12.29
C LEU A 212 0.97 -14.05 13.25
N VAL A 213 1.21 -12.78 13.62
CA VAL A 213 2.30 -12.38 14.53
C VAL A 213 1.77 -11.37 15.53
N ASN A 214 2.16 -11.48 16.80
CA ASN A 214 2.00 -10.41 17.78
C ASN A 214 3.34 -9.69 17.97
N ALA A 215 3.55 -8.62 17.21
CA ALA A 215 4.81 -7.88 17.19
C ALA A 215 5.13 -7.23 18.55
N TYR A 216 4.12 -6.78 19.28
CA TYR A 216 4.30 -6.21 20.61
C TYR A 216 4.82 -7.25 21.63
N ASN A 217 4.24 -8.47 21.61
CA ASN A 217 4.70 -9.56 22.46
C ASN A 217 6.13 -9.99 22.10
N ALA A 218 6.50 -9.94 20.83
CA ALA A 218 7.86 -10.26 20.39
C ALA A 218 8.89 -9.30 21.01
N ILE A 219 8.66 -7.98 20.94
CA ILE A 219 9.53 -6.96 21.50
C ILE A 219 9.52 -7.05 23.04
N SER A 220 8.35 -7.03 23.65
CA SER A 220 8.22 -7.00 25.10
C SER A 220 8.81 -8.25 25.75
N GLY A 221 8.60 -9.41 25.12
CA GLY A 221 9.17 -10.69 25.57
C GLY A 221 10.71 -10.68 25.46
N ALA A 222 11.26 -10.14 24.38
CA ALA A 222 12.70 -10.02 24.20
C ALA A 222 13.33 -9.10 25.25
N LEU A 223 12.77 -7.90 25.46
CA LEU A 223 13.28 -6.94 26.45
C LEU A 223 13.18 -7.43 27.89
N ARG A 224 12.09 -8.16 28.22
CA ARG A 224 11.87 -8.76 29.55
C ARG A 224 12.54 -10.11 29.72
N LYS A 225 13.17 -10.67 28.69
CA LYS A 225 13.74 -12.02 28.64
C LYS A 225 12.69 -13.12 28.94
N ASP A 226 11.43 -12.86 28.58
CA ASP A 226 10.32 -13.80 28.71
C ASP A 226 10.18 -14.64 27.44
N GLN A 227 10.75 -15.85 27.48
CA GLN A 227 10.72 -16.79 26.35
C GLN A 227 9.30 -17.24 25.99
N ASN A 228 8.40 -17.36 26.97
CA ASN A 228 7.01 -17.77 26.70
C ASN A 228 6.28 -16.68 25.90
N MET A 229 6.53 -15.41 26.20
CA MET A 229 5.96 -14.29 25.47
C MET A 229 6.48 -14.24 24.05
N VAL A 230 7.80 -14.46 23.84
CA VAL A 230 8.40 -14.54 22.51
C VAL A 230 7.82 -15.73 21.71
N ILE A 231 7.64 -16.90 22.32
CA ILE A 231 7.06 -18.07 21.64
C ILE A 231 5.61 -17.77 21.22
N LYS A 232 4.81 -17.23 22.13
CA LYS A 232 3.42 -16.86 21.85
C LYS A 232 3.28 -15.79 20.77
N SER A 233 4.28 -14.95 20.57
CA SER A 233 4.27 -13.91 19.53
C SER A 233 4.29 -14.48 18.11
N ASN A 234 4.67 -15.74 17.92
CA ASN A 234 4.87 -16.42 16.64
C ASN A 234 5.84 -15.70 15.68
N ILE A 235 6.68 -14.78 16.19
CA ILE A 235 7.66 -14.04 15.37
C ILE A 235 8.67 -14.98 14.68
N LYS A 236 8.90 -16.16 15.28
CA LYS A 236 9.77 -17.18 14.72
C LYS A 236 9.29 -17.71 13.38
N ALA A 237 8.00 -17.88 13.18
CA ALA A 237 7.43 -18.33 11.91
C ALA A 237 7.75 -17.33 10.77
N LEU A 238 7.62 -16.04 11.06
CA LEU A 238 8.03 -15.00 10.10
C LEU A 238 9.54 -15.01 9.85
N TYR A 239 10.35 -15.11 10.90
CA TYR A 239 11.80 -15.23 10.79
C TYR A 239 12.21 -16.40 9.89
N ASP A 240 11.67 -17.60 10.14
CA ASP A 240 11.98 -18.82 9.37
C ASP A 240 11.58 -18.64 7.89
N LYS A 241 10.43 -17.97 7.61
CA LYS A 241 9.98 -17.67 6.24
C LYS A 241 10.91 -16.69 5.52
N ILE A 242 11.40 -15.66 6.22
CA ILE A 242 12.38 -14.71 5.68
C ILE A 242 13.70 -15.43 5.35
N ILE A 243 14.19 -16.28 6.25
CA ILE A 243 15.43 -17.06 6.00
C ILE A 243 15.25 -17.99 4.81
N GLN A 244 14.09 -18.65 4.68
CA GLN A 244 13.81 -19.49 3.52
C GLN A 244 13.83 -18.69 2.21
N LEU A 245 13.31 -17.45 2.20
CA LEU A 245 13.42 -16.57 1.04
C LEU A 245 14.89 -16.24 0.71
N SER A 246 15.70 -15.95 1.74
CA SER A 246 17.10 -15.58 1.54
C SER A 246 17.93 -16.72 0.96
N THR A 247 17.68 -17.96 1.32
CA THR A 247 18.40 -19.13 0.78
C THR A 247 18.15 -19.36 -0.71
N ASN A 248 17.00 -19.02 -1.21
CA ASN A 248 16.64 -19.15 -2.63
C ASN A 248 16.87 -17.85 -3.43
N TRP A 249 17.35 -16.80 -2.75
CA TRP A 249 17.45 -15.45 -3.30
C TRP A 249 18.27 -15.33 -4.59
N GLY A 250 19.42 -16.00 -4.65
CA GLY A 250 20.29 -15.93 -5.82
C GLY A 250 19.58 -16.35 -7.11
N THR A 251 18.87 -17.46 -7.06
CA THR A 251 18.13 -18.00 -8.20
C THR A 251 16.91 -17.16 -8.56
N GLU A 252 16.15 -16.74 -7.56
CA GLU A 252 14.96 -15.89 -7.76
C GLU A 252 15.34 -14.52 -8.33
N ARG A 253 16.37 -13.89 -7.77
CA ARG A 253 16.92 -12.63 -8.26
C ARG A 253 17.38 -12.74 -9.70
N GLU A 254 18.12 -13.79 -10.04
CA GLU A 254 18.59 -14.05 -11.40
C GLU A 254 17.43 -14.18 -12.38
N ASN A 255 16.36 -14.88 -12.02
CA ASN A 255 15.17 -15.04 -12.84
C ASN A 255 14.42 -13.72 -13.07
N VAL A 256 14.25 -12.93 -12.00
CA VAL A 256 13.60 -11.60 -12.10
C VAL A 256 14.43 -10.65 -12.95
N LEU A 257 15.75 -10.62 -12.74
CA LEU A 257 16.65 -9.78 -13.54
C LEU A 257 16.65 -10.20 -15.02
N LYS A 258 16.71 -11.51 -15.31
CA LYS A 258 16.59 -12.03 -16.68
C LYS A 258 15.29 -11.62 -17.33
N SER A 259 14.17 -11.72 -16.63
CA SER A 259 12.85 -11.32 -17.15
C SER A 259 12.81 -9.82 -17.45
N ARG A 260 13.31 -8.98 -16.55
CA ARG A 260 13.36 -7.52 -16.74
C ARG A 260 14.30 -7.12 -17.88
N ILE A 261 15.48 -7.76 -17.99
CA ILE A 261 16.40 -7.53 -19.11
C ILE A 261 15.72 -7.94 -20.43
N LYS A 262 15.02 -9.08 -20.46
CA LYS A 262 14.27 -9.51 -21.65
C LYS A 262 13.22 -8.48 -22.06
N LEU A 263 12.44 -7.96 -21.13
CA LEU A 263 11.46 -6.89 -21.40
C LEU A 263 12.14 -5.63 -21.93
N CYS A 264 13.25 -5.20 -21.35
CA CYS A 264 14.02 -4.05 -21.84
C CYS A 264 14.53 -4.29 -23.27
N ILE A 265 15.00 -5.50 -23.59
CA ILE A 265 15.47 -5.87 -24.93
C ILE A 265 14.31 -5.86 -25.92
N GLU A 266 13.17 -6.46 -25.59
CA GLU A 266 11.98 -6.44 -26.46
C GLU A 266 11.46 -5.03 -26.68
N PHE A 267 11.43 -4.19 -25.65
CA PHE A 267 11.08 -2.78 -25.79
C PHE A 267 12.06 -2.01 -26.69
N ALA A 268 13.37 -2.21 -26.49
CA ALA A 268 14.39 -1.59 -27.34
C ALA A 268 14.30 -2.08 -28.80
N LYS A 269 14.07 -3.39 -29.00
CA LYS A 269 13.85 -3.99 -30.32
C LYS A 269 12.60 -3.40 -31.00
N GLY A 270 11.49 -3.28 -30.29
CA GLY A 270 10.27 -2.65 -30.79
C GLY A 270 10.51 -1.22 -31.24
N ASN A 271 11.21 -0.43 -30.43
CA ASN A 271 11.58 0.95 -30.78
C ASN A 271 12.51 1.05 -32.00
N ILE A 272 13.47 0.13 -32.14
CA ILE A 272 14.37 0.07 -33.31
C ILE A 272 13.58 -0.30 -34.56
N LEU A 273 12.72 -1.34 -34.50
CA LEU A 273 11.88 -1.74 -35.62
C LEU A 273 10.93 -0.63 -36.06
N LYS A 274 10.35 0.11 -35.10
CA LYS A 274 9.52 1.27 -35.37
C LYS A 274 10.31 2.38 -36.08
N LYS A 275 11.49 2.73 -35.57
CA LYS A 275 12.38 3.69 -36.23
C LYS A 275 12.80 3.25 -37.64
N LEU A 276 13.06 1.98 -37.84
CA LEU A 276 13.38 1.44 -39.18
C LEU A 276 12.16 1.54 -40.13
N SER A 277 10.97 1.23 -39.63
CA SER A 277 9.71 1.43 -40.39
C SER A 277 9.50 2.91 -40.74
N ASP A 278 9.76 3.82 -39.78
CA ASP A 278 9.58 5.25 -39.99
C ASP A 278 10.61 5.85 -40.95
N LEU A 279 11.82 5.27 -41.06
CA LEU A 279 12.82 5.68 -42.07
C LEU A 279 12.37 5.44 -43.52
N GLY A 280 11.39 4.56 -43.74
CA GLY A 280 10.78 4.34 -45.05
C GLY A 280 9.57 5.24 -45.34
N LYS A 281 9.13 6.06 -44.38
CA LYS A 281 7.98 6.98 -44.53
C LYS A 281 8.45 8.40 -44.86
N SER A 282 7.66 9.14 -45.61
CA SER A 282 7.89 10.56 -45.83
C SER A 282 7.61 11.36 -44.54
N LYS A 283 8.20 12.57 -44.45
CA LYS A 283 7.97 13.46 -43.30
C LYS A 283 6.47 13.77 -43.14
N GLU A 284 5.77 13.94 -44.25
CA GLU A 284 4.34 14.25 -44.29
C GLU A 284 3.50 13.07 -43.72
N GLU A 285 3.85 11.83 -44.06
CA GLU A 285 3.17 10.64 -43.55
C GLU A 285 3.36 10.50 -42.03
N ILE A 286 4.57 10.75 -41.52
CA ILE A 286 4.85 10.69 -40.08
C ILE A 286 4.08 11.78 -39.31
N LEU A 287 4.02 13.00 -39.90
CA LEU A 287 3.26 14.10 -39.29
C LEU A 287 1.76 13.79 -39.23
N ALA A 288 1.19 13.31 -40.34
CA ALA A 288 -0.24 12.93 -40.40
C ALA A 288 -0.58 11.82 -39.43
N GLU A 289 0.29 10.80 -39.28
CA GLU A 289 0.11 9.70 -38.29
C GLU A 289 0.15 10.21 -36.84
N ASN A 290 1.07 11.12 -36.53
CA ASN A 290 1.18 11.76 -35.21
C ASN A 290 -0.01 12.68 -34.91
N GLU A 291 -0.47 13.46 -35.86
CA GLU A 291 -1.67 14.31 -35.72
C GLU A 291 -2.92 13.45 -35.42
N LYS A 292 -3.06 12.32 -36.13
CA LYS A 292 -4.15 11.37 -35.85
C LYS A 292 -4.07 10.82 -34.43
N LYS A 293 -2.90 10.35 -33.99
CA LYS A 293 -2.71 9.82 -32.63
C LYS A 293 -3.01 10.86 -31.56
N ILE A 294 -2.59 12.12 -31.78
CA ILE A 294 -2.91 13.21 -30.86
C ILE A 294 -4.43 13.48 -30.82
N ALA A 295 -5.10 13.42 -31.96
CA ALA A 295 -6.55 13.58 -32.02
C ALA A 295 -7.27 12.46 -31.28
N ASP A 296 -6.88 11.20 -31.51
CA ASP A 296 -7.43 10.01 -30.84
C ASP A 296 -7.21 10.06 -29.32
N PHE A 297 -6.00 10.45 -28.88
CA PHE A 297 -5.69 10.66 -27.46
C PHE A 297 -6.55 11.76 -26.82
N ASN A 298 -6.68 12.90 -27.48
CA ASN A 298 -7.51 14.00 -26.99
C ASN A 298 -8.98 13.59 -26.91
N GLN A 299 -9.48 12.85 -27.91
CA GLN A 299 -10.86 12.33 -27.92
C GLN A 299 -11.08 11.34 -26.74
N GLY A 300 -10.15 10.40 -26.51
CA GLY A 300 -10.22 9.47 -25.37
C GLY A 300 -10.18 10.21 -24.02
N THR A 301 -9.36 11.25 -23.91
CA THR A 301 -9.29 12.08 -22.69
C THR A 301 -10.62 12.82 -22.43
N ILE A 302 -11.27 13.34 -23.47
CA ILE A 302 -12.59 13.98 -23.36
C ILE A 302 -13.62 12.97 -22.90
N GLU A 303 -13.65 11.78 -23.51
CA GLU A 303 -14.61 10.73 -23.17
C GLU A 303 -14.47 10.27 -21.72
N ILE A 304 -13.23 10.03 -21.24
CA ILE A 304 -12.96 9.71 -19.83
C ILE A 304 -13.42 10.84 -18.92
N THR A 305 -13.12 12.08 -19.26
CA THR A 305 -13.50 13.25 -18.47
C THR A 305 -15.02 13.35 -18.35
N ASP A 306 -15.75 13.13 -19.44
CA ASP A 306 -17.20 13.16 -19.46
C ASP A 306 -17.81 12.02 -18.60
N LYS A 307 -17.27 10.81 -18.71
CA LYS A 307 -17.71 9.68 -17.87
C LYS A 307 -17.45 9.94 -16.39
N ILE A 308 -16.28 10.49 -16.04
CA ILE A 308 -15.95 10.89 -14.67
C ILE A 308 -16.93 11.96 -14.15
N ASN A 309 -17.26 12.94 -14.98
CA ASN A 309 -18.20 14.00 -14.59
C ASN A 309 -19.63 13.45 -14.38
N ARG A 310 -20.07 12.52 -15.23
CA ARG A 310 -21.35 11.81 -15.06
C ARG A 310 -21.37 11.00 -13.76
N LEU A 311 -20.28 10.29 -13.44
CA LEU A 311 -20.15 9.56 -12.18
C LEU A 311 -20.19 10.50 -10.97
N LYS A 312 -19.52 11.65 -11.03
CA LYS A 312 -19.56 12.67 -9.96
C LYS A 312 -20.98 13.23 -9.77
N THR A 313 -21.69 13.46 -10.86
CA THR A 313 -23.08 13.95 -10.80
C THR A 313 -23.98 12.91 -10.16
N TYR A 314 -23.89 11.66 -10.61
CA TYR A 314 -24.63 10.54 -10.02
C TYR A 314 -24.35 10.42 -8.51
N LEU A 315 -23.11 10.46 -8.07
CA LEU A 315 -22.76 10.37 -6.64
C LEU A 315 -23.37 11.51 -5.81
N ARG A 316 -23.44 12.73 -6.35
CA ARG A 316 -24.09 13.86 -5.65
C ARG A 316 -25.60 13.67 -5.55
N GLU A 317 -26.23 13.19 -6.62
CA GLU A 317 -27.66 12.88 -6.61
C GLU A 317 -27.96 11.78 -5.58
N GLN A 318 -27.11 10.75 -5.50
CA GLN A 318 -27.26 9.69 -4.52
C GLN A 318 -27.01 10.16 -3.09
N GLU A 319 -26.07 11.09 -2.86
CA GLU A 319 -25.84 11.70 -1.54
C GLU A 319 -27.10 12.37 -1.01
N ASP A 320 -27.76 13.17 -1.85
CA ASP A 320 -29.02 13.83 -1.50
C ASP A 320 -30.15 12.80 -1.26
N GLU A 321 -30.29 11.80 -2.12
CA GLU A 321 -31.30 10.76 -2.00
C GLU A 321 -31.12 9.93 -0.72
N VAL A 322 -29.90 9.51 -0.41
CA VAL A 322 -29.56 8.81 0.84
C VAL A 322 -29.95 9.67 2.04
N TYR A 323 -29.58 10.94 2.04
CA TYR A 323 -29.86 11.85 3.15
C TYR A 323 -31.38 11.98 3.41
N PHE A 324 -32.17 12.24 2.37
CA PHE A 324 -33.62 12.41 2.50
C PHE A 324 -34.31 11.11 2.89
N THR A 325 -33.94 9.98 2.26
CA THR A 325 -34.52 8.66 2.54
C THR A 325 -34.20 8.22 3.97
N ALA A 326 -32.94 8.34 4.40
CA ALA A 326 -32.53 8.00 5.76
C ALA A 326 -33.28 8.84 6.81
N ARG A 327 -33.45 10.14 6.55
CA ARG A 327 -34.19 11.04 7.42
C ARG A 327 -35.68 10.64 7.54
N ASP A 328 -36.32 10.29 6.44
CA ASP A 328 -37.75 9.96 6.45
C ASP A 328 -37.99 8.57 7.06
N LYS A 329 -37.15 7.58 6.73
CA LYS A 329 -37.16 6.25 7.36
C LYS A 329 -36.86 6.32 8.85
N SER A 330 -35.93 7.17 9.28
CA SER A 330 -35.66 7.40 10.71
C SER A 330 -36.87 7.93 11.46
N LYS A 331 -37.64 8.87 10.86
CA LYS A 331 -38.88 9.37 11.45
C LYS A 331 -39.97 8.29 11.54
N GLU A 332 -40.04 7.42 10.52
CA GLU A 332 -41.00 6.31 10.50
C GLU A 332 -40.63 5.27 11.57
N CYS A 333 -39.34 4.88 11.65
CA CYS A 333 -38.80 4.01 12.71
C CYS A 333 -39.14 4.58 14.11
N ALA A 334 -38.84 5.87 14.35
CA ALA A 334 -39.17 6.52 15.61
C ALA A 334 -40.69 6.50 15.95
N LYS A 335 -41.58 6.61 14.93
CA LYS A 335 -43.04 6.47 15.13
C LYS A 335 -43.40 5.04 15.50
N LYS A 336 -42.86 4.04 14.83
CA LYS A 336 -43.08 2.62 15.13
C LYS A 336 -42.67 2.25 16.54
N ILE A 337 -41.38 2.61 16.91
CA ILE A 337 -40.88 2.42 18.27
C ILE A 337 -41.83 3.07 19.31
N ARG A 338 -42.23 4.31 19.09
CA ARG A 338 -43.15 4.99 20.01
C ARG A 338 -44.48 4.28 20.13
N ALA A 339 -45.08 3.86 19.00
CA ALA A 339 -46.35 3.16 19.00
C ALA A 339 -46.25 1.79 19.71
N ALA A 340 -45.17 1.05 19.50
CA ALA A 340 -44.89 -0.22 20.15
C ALA A 340 -44.71 -0.06 21.68
N ILE A 341 -43.95 0.95 22.08
CA ILE A 341 -43.76 1.29 23.51
C ILE A 341 -45.11 1.62 24.18
N TYR A 342 -45.96 2.45 23.54
CA TYR A 342 -47.30 2.76 24.09
C TYR A 342 -48.15 1.51 24.25
N LYS A 343 -48.15 0.56 23.30
CA LYS A 343 -48.87 -0.72 23.44
C LYS A 343 -48.40 -1.53 24.66
N VAL A 344 -47.11 -1.55 24.94
CA VAL A 344 -46.56 -2.24 26.14
C VAL A 344 -47.06 -1.56 27.41
N ILE A 345 -47.03 -0.23 27.46
CA ILE A 345 -47.49 0.55 28.61
C ILE A 345 -49.01 0.36 28.84
N ASP A 346 -49.83 0.43 27.78
CA ASP A 346 -51.28 0.24 27.84
C ASP A 346 -51.67 -1.20 28.26
N GLY A 347 -50.76 -2.15 28.10
CA GLY A 347 -50.93 -3.52 28.56
C GLY A 347 -50.96 -3.70 30.10
N GLY A 348 -50.68 -2.64 30.86
CA GLY A 348 -50.87 -2.57 32.33
C GLY A 348 -49.84 -3.33 33.17
N VAL A 349 -48.71 -3.71 32.59
CA VAL A 349 -47.58 -4.34 33.34
C VAL A 349 -46.57 -3.23 33.67
N TYR A 350 -46.44 -2.92 34.97
CA TYR A 350 -45.58 -1.81 35.45
C TYR A 350 -44.34 -2.29 36.18
N ASP A 351 -43.85 -3.48 35.84
CA ASP A 351 -42.59 -4.02 36.41
C ASP A 351 -41.38 -3.38 35.67
N GLY A 352 -40.50 -2.70 36.39
CA GLY A 352 -39.37 -1.94 35.85
C GLY A 352 -38.41 -2.77 34.98
N PRO A 353 -37.94 -3.93 35.47
CA PRO A 353 -37.10 -4.82 34.68
C PRO A 353 -37.77 -5.32 33.38
N TYR A 354 -39.06 -5.70 33.47
CA TYR A 354 -39.83 -6.12 32.30
C TYR A 354 -39.98 -5.02 31.26
N LEU A 355 -40.32 -3.81 31.66
CA LEU A 355 -40.46 -2.66 30.76
C LEU A 355 -39.12 -2.32 30.10
N SER A 356 -38.02 -2.37 30.84
CA SER A 356 -36.66 -2.10 30.30
C SER A 356 -36.27 -3.13 29.24
N SER A 357 -36.51 -4.41 29.45
CA SER A 357 -36.27 -5.47 28.47
C SER A 357 -37.16 -5.30 27.25
N ALA A 358 -38.46 -5.13 27.43
CA ALA A 358 -39.42 -4.98 26.33
C ALA A 358 -39.12 -3.75 25.46
N PHE A 359 -38.66 -2.64 26.05
CA PHE A 359 -38.26 -1.43 25.28
C PHE A 359 -36.97 -1.67 24.51
N ALA A 360 -35.99 -2.39 25.09
CA ALA A 360 -34.78 -2.75 24.39
C ALA A 360 -35.06 -3.65 23.18
N ASP A 361 -35.88 -4.68 23.36
CA ASP A 361 -36.28 -5.59 22.29
C ASP A 361 -37.00 -4.86 21.15
N ILE A 362 -37.95 -3.96 21.46
CA ILE A 362 -38.65 -3.13 20.46
C ILE A 362 -37.65 -2.22 19.71
N GLN A 363 -36.74 -1.61 20.43
CA GLN A 363 -35.73 -0.72 19.82
C GLN A 363 -34.82 -1.53 18.92
N GLU A 364 -34.38 -2.70 19.31
CA GLU A 364 -33.52 -3.56 18.51
C GLU A 364 -34.21 -4.02 17.23
N GLU A 365 -35.48 -4.51 17.34
CA GLU A 365 -36.25 -4.99 16.19
C GLU A 365 -36.51 -3.89 15.15
N GLU A 366 -37.03 -2.75 15.57
CA GLU A 366 -37.39 -1.65 14.66
C GLU A 366 -36.15 -0.94 14.07
N THR A 367 -35.03 -0.87 14.84
CA THR A 367 -33.78 -0.32 14.30
C THR A 367 -33.12 -1.27 13.32
N LYS A 368 -33.26 -2.57 13.47
CA LYS A 368 -32.71 -3.57 12.54
C LYS A 368 -33.28 -3.42 11.13
N ASP A 369 -34.61 -3.27 11.04
CA ASP A 369 -35.28 -3.06 9.75
C ASP A 369 -34.81 -1.74 9.08
N PHE A 370 -34.73 -0.66 9.86
CA PHE A 370 -34.20 0.60 9.38
C PHE A 370 -32.76 0.48 8.87
N MET A 371 -31.89 -0.23 9.59
CA MET A 371 -30.50 -0.41 9.19
C MET A 371 -30.39 -1.27 7.92
N ASN A 372 -31.19 -2.32 7.79
CA ASN A 372 -31.22 -3.15 6.59
C ASN A 372 -31.63 -2.33 5.34
N ASP A 373 -32.65 -1.51 5.43
CA ASP A 373 -33.08 -0.63 4.35
C ASP A 373 -31.96 0.34 3.89
N ILE A 374 -31.18 0.87 4.83
CA ILE A 374 -30.05 1.75 4.52
C ILE A 374 -28.89 0.97 3.89
N ILE A 375 -28.59 -0.23 4.39
CA ILE A 375 -27.56 -1.11 3.83
C ILE A 375 -27.90 -1.48 2.38
N ASP A 376 -29.15 -1.87 2.09
CA ASP A 376 -29.58 -2.24 0.75
C ASP A 376 -29.46 -1.06 -0.23
N MET A 377 -29.73 0.14 0.23
CA MET A 377 -29.55 1.35 -0.57
C MET A 377 -28.07 1.60 -0.89
N PHE A 378 -27.18 1.48 0.09
CA PHE A 378 -25.74 1.59 -0.15
C PHE A 378 -25.20 0.49 -1.06
N MET A 379 -25.71 -0.73 -0.94
CA MET A 379 -25.31 -1.84 -1.81
C MET A 379 -25.74 -1.60 -3.27
N SER A 380 -26.92 -1.03 -3.49
CA SER A 380 -27.37 -0.64 -4.82
C SER A 380 -26.49 0.44 -5.44
N ILE A 381 -26.18 1.49 -4.68
CA ILE A 381 -25.28 2.57 -5.12
C ILE A 381 -23.89 2.02 -5.44
N LYS A 382 -23.36 1.15 -4.58
CA LYS A 382 -22.05 0.50 -4.80
C LYS A 382 -22.02 -0.25 -6.13
N PHE A 383 -23.03 -1.08 -6.41
CA PHE A 383 -23.11 -1.85 -7.65
C PHE A 383 -23.12 -0.94 -8.90
N GLU A 384 -23.90 0.13 -8.86
CA GLU A 384 -23.99 1.09 -9.96
C GLU A 384 -22.68 1.88 -10.16
N VAL A 385 -21.99 2.23 -9.08
CA VAL A 385 -20.66 2.89 -9.13
C VAL A 385 -19.62 1.97 -9.73
N GLU A 386 -19.58 0.69 -9.30
CA GLU A 386 -18.66 -0.31 -9.84
C GLU A 386 -18.88 -0.49 -11.34
N SER A 387 -20.14 -0.64 -11.79
CA SER A 387 -20.47 -0.75 -13.21
C SER A 387 -20.01 0.46 -14.03
N LYS A 388 -20.24 1.68 -13.53
CA LYS A 388 -19.79 2.92 -14.22
C LYS A 388 -18.26 3.08 -14.22
N PHE A 389 -17.60 2.56 -13.20
CA PHE A 389 -16.14 2.56 -13.13
C PHE A 389 -15.52 1.59 -14.13
N ASP A 390 -16.09 0.40 -14.28
CA ASP A 390 -15.69 -0.59 -15.28
C ASP A 390 -15.84 -0.04 -16.71
N GLU A 391 -16.90 0.73 -16.99
CA GLU A 391 -17.06 1.43 -18.25
C GLU A 391 -15.94 2.46 -18.52
N ILE A 392 -15.40 3.10 -17.49
CA ILE A 392 -14.27 4.03 -17.62
C ILE A 392 -12.98 3.26 -17.89
N GLN A 393 -12.75 2.15 -17.19
CA GLN A 393 -11.55 1.32 -17.37
C GLN A 393 -11.49 0.64 -18.75
N SER A 394 -12.63 0.37 -19.37
CA SER A 394 -12.70 -0.26 -20.69
C SER A 394 -12.28 0.66 -21.85
N ILE A 395 -12.00 1.94 -21.59
CA ILE A 395 -11.54 2.86 -22.63
C ILE A 395 -10.05 2.63 -22.86
N GLU A 396 -9.70 2.02 -23.98
CA GLU A 396 -8.32 1.88 -24.43
C GLU A 396 -7.85 3.22 -25.02
N ILE A 397 -6.85 3.83 -24.37
CA ILE A 397 -6.10 4.96 -24.95
C ILE A 397 -4.79 4.40 -25.45
N GLU A 398 -4.56 4.49 -26.77
CA GLU A 398 -3.24 4.19 -27.35
C GLU A 398 -2.18 5.15 -26.79
N ASN A 399 -1.37 4.69 -25.84
CA ASN A 399 -0.34 5.47 -25.14
C ASN A 399 0.97 5.64 -25.94
N GLU A 400 1.00 5.38 -27.25
CA GLU A 400 2.21 5.49 -28.04
C GLU A 400 2.30 6.81 -28.83
N ILE A 401 2.45 7.93 -28.12
CA ILE A 401 2.91 9.17 -28.78
C ILE A 401 4.43 9.14 -28.85
N THR A 402 4.96 8.83 -30.03
CA THR A 402 6.39 8.93 -30.28
C THR A 402 6.71 10.35 -30.72
N ILE A 403 7.18 11.19 -29.78
CA ILE A 403 7.72 12.51 -30.13
C ILE A 403 9.07 12.30 -30.79
N HIS A 404 9.13 12.39 -32.11
CA HIS A 404 10.39 12.48 -32.81
C HIS A 404 10.97 13.89 -32.58
N SER A 405 11.91 14.02 -31.65
CA SER A 405 12.77 15.17 -31.53
C SER A 405 13.83 15.15 -32.65
N THR A 406 13.41 15.44 -33.88
CA THR A 406 14.32 15.67 -35.00
C THR A 406 14.47 17.17 -35.22
N GLU A 407 14.99 17.88 -34.26
CA GLU A 407 15.64 19.18 -34.43
C GLU A 407 16.01 19.82 -33.10
N PHE A 408 16.78 19.08 -32.28
CA PHE A 408 17.67 19.69 -31.30
C PHE A 408 19.10 19.22 -31.59
N SER A 409 19.56 19.46 -32.79
CA SER A 409 20.96 19.39 -33.11
C SER A 409 21.51 20.80 -33.26
N SER A 410 22.40 21.15 -32.39
CA SER A 410 23.53 22.04 -32.70
C SER A 410 23.29 23.54 -32.95
N LYS A 411 22.41 24.23 -32.16
CA LYS A 411 22.55 25.68 -32.02
C LYS A 411 22.12 26.25 -30.68
N SER A 412 22.64 25.70 -29.58
CA SER A 412 22.63 26.42 -28.30
C SER A 412 23.67 25.90 -27.27
N SER A 413 24.87 25.61 -27.77
CA SER A 413 26.05 25.48 -26.90
C SER A 413 26.80 26.78 -26.74
N THR A 414 26.09 27.90 -26.66
CA THR A 414 26.71 29.19 -26.32
C THR A 414 25.64 30.12 -25.80
N LYS A 415 25.24 29.98 -24.52
CA LYS A 415 24.70 31.10 -23.70
C LYS A 415 24.07 30.66 -22.37
N TRP A 416 24.74 29.84 -21.62
CA TRP A 416 24.41 29.66 -20.18
C TRP A 416 25.70 29.63 -19.31
N GLU A 417 26.68 30.44 -19.71
CA GLU A 417 27.70 30.93 -18.79
C GLU A 417 27.46 32.43 -18.65
N LYS A 418 26.81 32.83 -17.62
CA LYS A 418 26.84 34.05 -16.82
C LYS A 418 25.44 34.44 -16.33
N GLY A 419 25.29 34.38 -15.04
CA GLY A 419 24.26 35.18 -14.37
C GLY A 419 23.40 34.42 -13.36
N PHE A 420 23.91 34.46 -12.11
CA PHE A 420 23.27 34.25 -10.81
C PHE A 420 23.04 32.81 -10.38
#